data_43fb09b9736dac05ef65184afa48a522
#
_entry.id   43fb09b9736dac05ef65184afa48a522
#
_cell.length_a   1.000
_cell.length_b   1.000
_cell.length_c   1.000
_cell.angle_alpha   90.00
_cell.angle_beta   90.00
_cell.angle_gamma   90.00
#
_symmetry.space_group_name_H-M   'P 1'
#
loop_
_entity.id
_entity.type
_entity.pdbx_description
1 polymer ?
#
loop_
_entity_poly.entity_id
_entity_poly.type
_entity_poly.pdbx_seq_one_letter_code
_entity_poly.pdbx_strand_id
1 'polypeptide(L)'
;QIGVGEKISGYTRAKDVFTACAGAAIYRKAVLDEIGYFDEMHFAYLEDIDLGYRAKLAGYFNRYEPRAKVYHFGSGTSGSKYNGFKVRLAARNNIYLHYKNQANWQLLFNSFFLFAGIAIKAGFFYKKGFLKEYLEGLFEGIKNCKKCKRVDQSQVPLTRVLAIEGEMILGMVDYSLHFLKRRMQRDR
;
A
#
# COMPACT_ATOMS: atom_id res chain seq x y z
N GLN A 1 -1.65 -7.41 0.43
CA GLN A 1 -2.06 -8.23 1.60
C GLN A 1 -1.30 -9.55 1.57
N ILE A 2 -0.70 -9.91 2.71
CA ILE A 2 0.04 -11.17 2.88
C ILE A 2 -0.98 -12.29 3.12
N GLY A 3 -0.76 -13.47 2.49
CA GLY A 3 -1.53 -14.69 2.76
C GLY A 3 -2.97 -14.72 2.25
N VAL A 4 -3.36 -13.83 1.33
CA VAL A 4 -4.73 -13.85 0.77
C VAL A 4 -5.02 -15.17 0.08
N GLY A 5 -6.04 -15.88 0.54
CA GLY A 5 -6.45 -17.19 0.03
C GLY A 5 -5.61 -18.37 0.56
N GLU A 6 -4.73 -18.14 1.51
CA GLU A 6 -3.92 -19.17 2.16
C GLU A 6 -4.56 -19.64 3.49
N LYS A 7 -4.15 -20.83 3.94
CA LYS A 7 -4.63 -21.37 5.22
C LYS A 7 -4.05 -20.57 6.39
N ILE A 8 -4.88 -20.20 7.36
CA ILE A 8 -4.50 -19.43 8.55
C ILE A 8 -3.40 -20.12 9.39
N SER A 9 -3.29 -21.45 9.30
CA SER A 9 -2.25 -22.23 9.98
C SER A 9 -0.82 -21.84 9.62
N GLY A 10 -0.61 -21.20 8.46
CA GLY A 10 0.70 -20.66 8.05
C GLY A 10 1.07 -19.34 8.73
N TYR A 11 0.16 -18.71 9.48
CA TYR A 11 0.29 -17.35 10.01
C TYR A 11 0.13 -17.32 11.54
N THR A 12 0.84 -18.21 12.25
CA THR A 12 0.72 -18.40 13.71
C THR A 12 1.74 -17.61 14.51
N ARG A 13 2.71 -16.97 13.88
CA ARG A 13 3.77 -16.22 14.56
C ARG A 13 3.60 -14.73 14.35
N ALA A 14 3.71 -13.97 15.45
CA ALA A 14 3.80 -12.51 15.36
C ALA A 14 5.05 -12.09 14.59
N LYS A 15 4.93 -11.10 13.71
CA LYS A 15 6.05 -10.58 12.93
C LYS A 15 5.84 -9.13 12.58
N ASP A 16 6.93 -8.44 12.29
CA ASP A 16 6.85 -7.09 11.76
C ASP A 16 6.38 -7.13 10.31
N VAL A 17 5.58 -6.14 9.95
CA VAL A 17 4.99 -5.98 8.62
C VAL A 17 5.18 -4.56 8.14
N PHE A 18 5.09 -4.33 6.84
CA PHE A 18 5.27 -2.99 6.30
C PHE A 18 4.20 -2.03 6.84
N THR A 19 2.96 -2.45 6.87
CA THR A 19 1.82 -1.68 7.41
C THR A 19 0.74 -2.61 7.94
N ALA A 20 -0.08 -2.10 8.86
CA ALA A 20 -1.30 -2.75 9.31
C ALA A 20 -2.48 -2.33 8.42
N CYS A 21 -3.41 -3.24 8.14
CA CYS A 21 -4.65 -2.92 7.43
C CYS A 21 -5.62 -2.21 8.37
N ALA A 22 -6.06 -1.00 8.06
CA ALA A 22 -6.93 -0.17 8.91
C ALA A 22 -8.27 -0.84 9.28
N GLY A 23 -8.74 -1.79 8.46
CA GLY A 23 -9.95 -2.57 8.77
C GLY A 23 -9.79 -3.52 9.98
N ALA A 24 -8.56 -3.75 10.46
CA ALA A 24 -8.26 -4.61 11.61
C ALA A 24 -6.94 -4.18 12.27
N ALA A 25 -6.84 -2.93 12.70
CA ALA A 25 -5.62 -2.38 13.30
C ALA A 25 -5.91 -1.58 14.57
N ILE A 26 -4.94 -1.57 15.46
CA ILE A 26 -4.91 -0.71 16.64
C ILE A 26 -3.65 0.15 16.52
N TYR A 27 -3.81 1.45 16.70
CA TYR A 27 -2.73 2.43 16.65
C TYR A 27 -2.49 3.04 18.02
N ARG A 28 -1.22 3.16 18.40
CA ARG A 28 -0.86 3.87 19.62
C ARG A 28 -1.10 5.37 19.41
N LYS A 29 -1.97 5.99 20.23
CA LYS A 29 -2.33 7.41 20.09
C LYS A 29 -1.12 8.33 20.06
N ALA A 30 -0.14 8.14 20.95
CA ALA A 30 1.07 8.95 20.99
C ALA A 30 1.87 8.94 19.67
N VAL A 31 1.85 7.82 18.93
CA VAL A 31 2.46 7.74 17.60
C VAL A 31 1.67 8.57 16.59
N LEU A 32 0.33 8.51 16.64
CA LEU A 32 -0.52 9.33 15.76
C LEU A 32 -0.36 10.82 16.05
N ASP A 33 -0.22 11.20 17.33
CA ASP A 33 0.01 12.60 17.73
C ASP A 33 1.35 13.13 17.19
N GLU A 34 2.37 12.27 17.04
CA GLU A 34 3.69 12.62 16.51
C GLU A 34 3.73 12.64 14.98
N ILE A 35 3.28 11.56 14.33
CA ILE A 35 3.40 11.42 12.86
C ILE A 35 2.20 11.97 12.09
N GLY A 36 1.15 12.40 12.79
CA GLY A 36 -0.15 12.80 12.23
C GLY A 36 -1.09 11.61 11.98
N TYR A 37 -2.36 11.91 11.89
CA TYR A 37 -3.45 10.98 11.68
C TYR A 37 -3.55 10.52 10.22
N PHE A 38 -4.65 9.85 9.84
CA PHE A 38 -4.95 9.53 8.45
C PHE A 38 -5.03 10.81 7.60
N ASP A 39 -4.42 10.76 6.43
CA ASP A 39 -4.40 11.88 5.51
C ASP A 39 -5.72 11.95 4.74
N GLU A 40 -6.50 13.00 4.95
CA GLU A 40 -7.79 13.23 4.31
C GLU A 40 -7.70 13.29 2.78
N MET A 41 -6.54 13.65 2.22
CA MET A 41 -6.31 13.62 0.77
C MET A 41 -6.49 12.22 0.17
N HIS A 42 -6.20 11.16 0.95
CA HIS A 42 -6.45 9.79 0.51
C HIS A 42 -7.94 9.45 0.50
N PHE A 43 -8.73 9.98 1.42
CA PHE A 43 -10.13 9.68 1.65
C PHE A 43 -10.36 8.19 1.98
N ALA A 44 -10.07 7.28 1.03
CA ALA A 44 -10.14 5.83 1.20
C ALA A 44 -9.16 5.14 0.26
N TYR A 45 -8.66 3.96 0.64
CA TYR A 45 -7.63 3.14 0.00
C TYR A 45 -6.22 3.74 0.05
N LEU A 46 -5.28 2.94 0.53
CA LEU A 46 -3.86 3.24 0.76
C LEU A 46 -3.58 4.27 1.88
N GLU A 47 -4.59 4.78 2.59
CA GLU A 47 -4.43 5.64 3.76
C GLU A 47 -3.71 4.91 4.91
N ASP A 48 -3.95 3.61 5.03
CA ASP A 48 -3.30 2.73 6.01
C ASP A 48 -1.83 2.46 5.63
N ILE A 49 -1.53 2.35 4.35
CA ILE A 49 -0.16 2.20 3.87
C ILE A 49 0.63 3.50 4.08
N ASP A 50 0.01 4.66 3.81
CA ASP A 50 0.60 5.97 4.09
C ASP A 50 0.96 6.11 5.59
N LEU A 51 0.01 5.79 6.46
CA LEU A 51 0.21 5.87 7.91
C LEU A 51 1.32 4.92 8.37
N GLY A 52 1.32 3.68 7.89
CA GLY A 52 2.34 2.68 8.22
C GLY A 52 3.73 3.08 7.72
N TYR A 53 3.81 3.71 6.54
CA TYR A 53 5.07 4.23 6.00
C TYR A 53 5.62 5.35 6.88
N ARG A 54 4.78 6.34 7.25
CA ARG A 54 5.17 7.44 8.16
C ARG A 54 5.64 6.92 9.51
N ALA A 55 4.95 5.93 10.07
CA ALA A 55 5.37 5.29 11.32
C ALA A 55 6.78 4.68 11.20
N LYS A 56 7.08 3.99 10.09
CA LYS A 56 8.42 3.44 9.84
C LYS A 56 9.48 4.53 9.68
N LEU A 57 9.19 5.61 8.97
CA LEU A 57 10.11 6.75 8.85
C LEU A 57 10.42 7.37 10.21
N ALA A 58 9.45 7.44 11.11
CA ALA A 58 9.63 7.90 12.49
C ALA A 58 10.34 6.87 13.40
N GLY A 59 10.54 5.62 12.94
CA GLY A 59 11.24 4.57 13.69
C GLY A 59 10.34 3.64 14.47
N TYR A 60 9.05 3.67 14.21
CA TYR A 60 8.08 2.74 14.81
C TYR A 60 7.92 1.48 13.98
N PHE A 61 7.32 0.45 14.59
CA PHE A 61 7.06 -0.85 13.98
C PHE A 61 5.57 -1.05 13.74
N ASN A 62 5.22 -1.64 12.61
CA ASN A 62 3.90 -2.21 12.36
C ASN A 62 4.01 -3.72 12.61
N ARG A 63 3.16 -4.26 13.49
CA ARG A 63 3.27 -5.66 13.93
C ARG A 63 1.99 -6.43 13.66
N TYR A 64 2.14 -7.59 13.06
CA TYR A 64 1.08 -8.58 12.92
C TYR A 64 0.95 -9.40 14.21
N GLU A 65 -0.26 -9.46 14.79
CA GLU A 65 -0.59 -10.26 15.98
C GLU A 65 -1.56 -11.38 15.60
N PRO A 66 -1.12 -12.64 15.52
CA PRO A 66 -1.94 -13.76 15.04
C PRO A 66 -3.10 -14.13 15.97
N ARG A 67 -3.06 -13.71 17.25
CA ARG A 67 -4.16 -13.94 18.20
C ARG A 67 -5.33 -12.99 17.99
N ALA A 68 -5.08 -11.82 17.37
CA ALA A 68 -6.12 -10.86 17.02
C ALA A 68 -6.80 -11.30 15.72
N LYS A 69 -7.92 -12.00 15.86
CA LYS A 69 -8.68 -12.53 14.72
C LYS A 69 -9.91 -11.66 14.46
N VAL A 70 -10.06 -11.23 13.21
CA VAL A 70 -11.18 -10.42 12.76
C VAL A 70 -11.83 -11.07 11.54
N TYR A 71 -13.15 -11.15 11.54
CA TYR A 71 -13.93 -11.57 10.38
C TYR A 71 -14.27 -10.34 9.54
N HIS A 72 -13.69 -10.26 8.36
CA HIS A 72 -13.87 -9.12 7.46
C HIS A 72 -14.80 -9.47 6.29
N PHE A 73 -15.95 -8.80 6.23
CA PHE A 73 -16.85 -8.88 5.08
C PHE A 73 -16.33 -7.97 3.95
N GLY A 74 -15.48 -8.52 3.11
CA GLY A 74 -14.89 -7.78 2.00
C GLY A 74 -15.94 -7.15 1.09
N SER A 75 -15.79 -5.86 0.83
CA SER A 75 -16.69 -5.08 -0.03
C SER A 75 -18.11 -4.85 0.51
N GLY A 76 -18.36 -5.07 1.80
CA GLY A 76 -19.69 -4.84 2.41
C GLY A 76 -20.24 -3.44 2.16
N THR A 77 -19.42 -2.41 2.25
CA THR A 77 -19.84 -1.01 2.02
C THR A 77 -19.86 -0.62 0.53
N SER A 78 -19.06 -1.24 -0.32
CA SER A 78 -18.82 -0.81 -1.71
C SER A 78 -19.33 -1.81 -2.76
N GLY A 79 -20.06 -2.84 -2.32
CA GLY A 79 -20.84 -3.78 -3.13
C GLY A 79 -20.01 -4.81 -3.92
N SER A 80 -18.97 -4.42 -4.65
CA SER A 80 -18.22 -5.31 -5.51
C SER A 80 -16.71 -5.26 -5.24
N LYS A 81 -16.00 -6.33 -5.61
CA LYS A 81 -14.54 -6.39 -5.51
C LYS A 81 -13.86 -5.29 -6.33
N TYR A 82 -14.37 -5.03 -7.54
CA TYR A 82 -13.92 -3.95 -8.43
C TYR A 82 -15.13 -3.10 -8.82
N ASN A 83 -14.98 -1.79 -8.72
CA ASN A 83 -15.88 -0.78 -9.29
C ASN A 83 -15.05 0.47 -9.64
N GLY A 84 -15.61 1.35 -10.47
CA GLY A 84 -14.91 2.53 -10.97
C GLY A 84 -14.38 3.43 -9.86
N PHE A 85 -15.17 3.63 -8.80
CA PHE A 85 -14.77 4.44 -7.64
C PHE A 85 -13.52 3.89 -6.95
N LYS A 86 -13.48 2.58 -6.63
CA LYS A 86 -12.30 1.95 -6.01
C LYS A 86 -11.06 2.04 -6.89
N VAL A 87 -11.23 1.74 -8.18
CA VAL A 87 -10.13 1.72 -9.15
C VAL A 87 -9.52 3.11 -9.29
N ARG A 88 -10.37 4.14 -9.45
CA ARG A 88 -9.93 5.54 -9.57
C ARG A 88 -9.21 6.01 -8.31
N LEU A 89 -9.81 5.80 -7.11
CA LEU A 89 -9.18 6.23 -5.86
C LEU A 89 -7.85 5.51 -5.59
N ALA A 90 -7.80 4.19 -5.80
CA ALA A 90 -6.57 3.44 -5.57
C ALA A 90 -5.45 3.85 -6.56
N ALA A 91 -5.78 4.18 -7.81
CA ALA A 91 -4.82 4.69 -8.79
C ALA A 91 -4.29 6.06 -8.39
N ARG A 92 -5.18 6.99 -8.02
CA ARG A 92 -4.85 8.33 -7.53
C ARG A 92 -3.95 8.27 -6.28
N ASN A 93 -4.39 7.52 -5.29
CA ASN A 93 -3.72 7.45 -4.00
C ASN A 93 -2.36 6.73 -4.08
N ASN A 94 -2.16 5.86 -5.06
CA ASN A 94 -0.84 5.28 -5.32
C ASN A 94 0.19 6.36 -5.68
N ILE A 95 -0.20 7.36 -6.49
CA ILE A 95 0.67 8.50 -6.80
C ILE A 95 0.92 9.35 -5.54
N TYR A 96 -0.14 9.64 -4.76
CA TYR A 96 -0.01 10.41 -3.51
C TYR A 96 0.94 9.72 -2.52
N LEU A 97 0.78 8.40 -2.33
CA LEU A 97 1.59 7.59 -1.42
C LEU A 97 3.09 7.73 -1.72
N HIS A 98 3.47 7.53 -2.99
CA HIS A 98 4.87 7.64 -3.40
C HIS A 98 5.38 9.07 -3.30
N TYR A 99 4.64 10.04 -3.85
CA TYR A 99 5.05 11.45 -3.81
C TYR A 99 5.24 11.99 -2.39
N LYS A 100 4.35 11.61 -1.47
CA LYS A 100 4.35 12.08 -0.09
C LYS A 100 5.47 11.47 0.74
N ASN A 101 5.69 10.18 0.61
CA ASN A 101 6.52 9.40 1.55
C ASN A 101 7.93 9.09 1.04
N GLN A 102 8.24 9.34 -0.23
CA GLN A 102 9.55 9.06 -0.79
C GLN A 102 10.35 10.33 -1.04
N ALA A 103 11.66 10.28 -0.75
CA ALA A 103 12.60 11.32 -1.16
C ALA A 103 12.74 11.35 -2.69
N ASN A 104 13.24 12.46 -3.25
CA ASN A 104 13.35 12.60 -4.71
C ASN A 104 14.22 11.51 -5.36
N TRP A 105 15.31 11.11 -4.72
CA TRP A 105 16.16 10.03 -5.21
C TRP A 105 15.45 8.67 -5.21
N GLN A 106 14.59 8.40 -4.20
CA GLN A 106 13.77 7.19 -4.15
C GLN A 106 12.72 7.19 -5.26
N LEU A 107 12.08 8.34 -5.52
CA LEU A 107 11.13 8.48 -6.63
C LEU A 107 11.80 8.19 -7.97
N LEU A 108 13.03 8.69 -8.18
CA LEU A 108 13.79 8.42 -9.38
C LEU A 108 14.19 6.93 -9.46
N PHE A 109 14.72 6.35 -8.40
CA PHE A 109 15.09 4.94 -8.33
C PHE A 109 13.91 4.02 -8.57
N ASN A 110 12.75 4.31 -7.96
CA ASN A 110 11.54 3.51 -8.07
C ASN A 110 10.72 3.78 -9.33
N SER A 111 11.08 4.79 -10.13
CA SER A 111 10.30 5.18 -11.31
C SER A 111 10.08 4.02 -12.27
N PHE A 112 11.11 3.22 -12.56
CA PHE A 112 10.99 2.05 -13.43
C PHE A 112 9.96 1.05 -12.92
N PHE A 113 10.00 0.69 -11.64
CA PHE A 113 9.05 -0.25 -11.03
C PHE A 113 7.63 0.33 -10.99
N LEU A 114 7.51 1.63 -10.73
CA LEU A 114 6.23 2.35 -10.77
C LEU A 114 5.61 2.30 -12.18
N PHE A 115 6.37 2.64 -13.21
CA PHE A 115 5.88 2.59 -14.59
C PHE A 115 5.52 1.17 -15.02
N ALA A 116 6.35 0.17 -14.71
CA ALA A 116 6.03 -1.22 -14.97
C ALA A 116 4.74 -1.66 -14.26
N GLY A 117 4.59 -1.31 -12.98
CA GLY A 117 3.37 -1.60 -12.22
C GLY A 117 2.12 -0.90 -12.77
N ILE A 118 2.25 0.35 -13.22
CA ILE A 118 1.17 1.10 -13.89
C ILE A 118 0.76 0.38 -15.17
N ALA A 119 1.72 -0.01 -16.03
CA ALA A 119 1.44 -0.69 -17.30
C ALA A 119 0.73 -2.05 -17.07
N ILE A 120 1.21 -2.85 -16.12
CA ILE A 120 0.58 -4.13 -15.76
C ILE A 120 -0.86 -3.92 -15.27
N LYS A 121 -1.07 -2.95 -14.38
CA LYS A 121 -2.43 -2.63 -13.87
C LYS A 121 -3.33 -2.07 -14.97
N ALA A 122 -2.81 -1.25 -15.89
CA ALA A 122 -3.58 -0.75 -17.02
C ALA A 122 -4.08 -1.92 -17.90
N GLY A 123 -3.21 -2.87 -18.25
CA GLY A 123 -3.60 -4.07 -18.97
C GLY A 123 -4.62 -4.94 -18.21
N PHE A 124 -4.47 -5.06 -16.90
CA PHE A 124 -5.44 -5.75 -16.05
C PHE A 124 -6.80 -5.07 -16.04
N PHE A 125 -6.85 -3.76 -15.84
CA PHE A 125 -8.10 -3.00 -15.79
C PHE A 125 -8.73 -2.82 -17.17
N TYR A 126 -7.93 -2.82 -18.25
CA TYR A 126 -8.47 -2.94 -19.61
C TYR A 126 -9.32 -4.21 -19.76
N LYS A 127 -8.78 -5.36 -19.38
CA LYS A 127 -9.50 -6.65 -19.41
C LYS A 127 -10.73 -6.69 -18.49
N LYS A 128 -10.78 -5.84 -17.45
CA LYS A 128 -11.89 -5.75 -16.49
C LYS A 128 -12.92 -4.67 -16.84
N GLY A 129 -12.69 -3.87 -17.89
CA GLY A 129 -13.58 -2.78 -18.29
C GLY A 129 -13.46 -1.51 -17.44
N PHE A 130 -12.36 -1.34 -16.69
CA PHE A 130 -12.12 -0.19 -15.79
C PHE A 130 -10.88 0.62 -16.17
N LEU A 131 -10.40 0.52 -17.40
CA LEU A 131 -9.20 1.25 -17.84
C LEU A 131 -9.38 2.77 -17.73
N LYS A 132 -10.56 3.26 -18.11
CA LYS A 132 -10.88 4.70 -18.07
C LYS A 132 -10.72 5.24 -16.65
N GLU A 133 -11.37 4.63 -15.69
CA GLU A 133 -11.33 5.05 -14.29
C GLU A 133 -9.92 4.94 -13.71
N TYR A 134 -9.16 3.93 -14.13
CA TYR A 134 -7.76 3.77 -13.72
C TYR A 134 -6.90 4.93 -14.23
N LEU A 135 -7.01 5.29 -15.50
CA LEU A 135 -6.26 6.40 -16.12
C LEU A 135 -6.68 7.75 -15.54
N GLU A 136 -7.99 7.97 -15.33
CA GLU A 136 -8.51 9.16 -14.66
C GLU A 136 -7.92 9.32 -13.26
N GLY A 137 -7.83 8.23 -12.49
CA GLY A 137 -7.23 8.23 -11.16
C GLY A 137 -5.73 8.58 -11.20
N LEU A 138 -4.97 8.01 -12.13
CA LEU A 138 -3.55 8.34 -12.32
C LEU A 138 -3.37 9.83 -12.67
N PHE A 139 -4.16 10.34 -13.63
CA PHE A 139 -4.10 11.74 -14.03
C PHE A 139 -4.44 12.69 -12.86
N GLU A 140 -5.51 12.38 -12.12
CA GLU A 140 -5.89 13.12 -10.91
C GLU A 140 -4.78 13.09 -9.87
N GLY A 141 -4.14 11.93 -9.68
CA GLY A 141 -3.00 11.76 -8.78
C GLY A 141 -1.84 12.67 -9.15
N ILE A 142 -1.40 12.64 -10.40
CA ILE A 142 -0.30 13.46 -10.92
C ILE A 142 -0.64 14.96 -10.79
N LYS A 143 -1.85 15.35 -11.19
CA LYS A 143 -2.29 16.76 -11.14
C LYS A 143 -2.30 17.33 -9.72
N ASN A 144 -2.69 16.52 -8.72
CA ASN A 144 -2.95 16.99 -7.37
C ASN A 144 -1.87 16.56 -6.34
N CYS A 145 -0.90 15.72 -6.67
CA CYS A 145 0.08 15.21 -5.70
C CYS A 145 0.84 16.34 -4.95
N LYS A 146 1.08 17.47 -5.62
CA LYS A 146 1.74 18.64 -5.01
C LYS A 146 0.93 19.26 -3.86
N LYS A 147 -0.36 18.96 -3.71
CA LYS A 147 -1.18 19.37 -2.56
C LYS A 147 -0.95 18.49 -1.33
N CYS A 148 -0.39 17.30 -1.51
CA CYS A 148 -0.03 16.43 -0.40
C CYS A 148 1.15 17.01 0.36
N LYS A 149 1.03 17.08 1.69
CA LYS A 149 2.16 17.47 2.56
C LYS A 149 3.18 16.35 2.55
N ARG A 150 4.34 16.58 1.93
CA ARG A 150 5.43 15.60 1.92
C ARG A 150 6.01 15.41 3.32
N VAL A 151 6.41 14.17 3.61
CA VAL A 151 7.15 13.86 4.83
C VAL A 151 8.56 14.44 4.70
N ASP A 152 8.95 15.22 5.70
CA ASP A 152 10.33 15.69 5.79
C ASP A 152 11.22 14.52 6.25
N GLN A 153 12.16 14.14 5.40
CA GLN A 153 13.11 13.07 5.68
C GLN A 153 14.51 13.60 6.08
N SER A 154 14.68 14.91 6.25
CA SER A 154 15.98 15.52 6.54
C SER A 154 16.62 14.98 7.82
N GLN A 155 15.81 14.62 8.80
CA GLN A 155 16.23 14.05 10.09
C GLN A 155 16.12 12.53 10.15
N VAL A 156 15.66 11.87 9.09
CA VAL A 156 15.55 10.40 9.07
C VAL A 156 16.91 9.80 8.72
N PRO A 157 17.48 8.91 9.55
CA PRO A 157 18.73 8.26 9.24
C PRO A 157 18.67 7.54 7.90
N LEU A 158 19.69 7.73 7.05
CA LEU A 158 19.75 7.09 5.72
C LEU A 158 19.63 5.57 5.81
N THR A 159 20.21 4.96 6.83
CA THR A 159 20.11 3.51 7.09
C THR A 159 18.67 3.05 7.24
N ARG A 160 17.82 3.86 7.89
CA ARG A 160 16.39 3.57 8.03
C ARG A 160 15.67 3.69 6.69
N VAL A 161 15.94 4.73 5.93
CA VAL A 161 15.37 4.92 4.59
C VAL A 161 15.74 3.75 3.68
N LEU A 162 17.01 3.32 3.69
CA LEU A 162 17.47 2.17 2.92
C LEU A 162 16.85 0.84 3.39
N ALA A 163 16.64 0.67 4.71
CA ALA A 163 15.97 -0.52 5.24
C ALA A 163 14.50 -0.59 4.77
N ILE A 164 13.78 0.53 4.77
CA ILE A 164 12.41 0.62 4.25
C ILE A 164 12.39 0.31 2.74
N GLU A 165 13.33 0.84 1.98
CA GLU A 165 13.47 0.58 0.55
C GLU A 165 13.70 -0.92 0.28
N GLY A 166 14.63 -1.53 1.02
CA GLY A 166 14.90 -2.97 0.95
C GLY A 166 13.65 -3.80 1.27
N GLU A 167 12.88 -3.42 2.28
CA GLU A 167 11.62 -4.09 2.62
C GLU A 167 10.57 -3.98 1.51
N MET A 168 10.47 -2.83 0.85
CA MET A 168 9.57 -2.66 -0.30
C MET A 168 9.96 -3.55 -1.47
N ILE A 169 11.26 -3.63 -1.80
CA ILE A 169 11.78 -4.49 -2.87
C ILE A 169 11.52 -5.97 -2.55
N LEU A 170 11.86 -6.41 -1.34
CA LEU A 170 11.61 -7.78 -0.89
C LEU A 170 10.12 -8.12 -0.91
N GLY A 171 9.27 -7.19 -0.45
CA GLY A 171 7.82 -7.34 -0.50
C GLY A 171 7.26 -7.46 -1.92
N MET A 172 7.85 -6.76 -2.88
CA MET A 172 7.48 -6.88 -4.29
C MET A 172 7.86 -8.24 -4.86
N VAL A 173 9.06 -8.74 -4.55
CA VAL A 173 9.53 -10.07 -4.98
C VAL A 173 8.64 -11.16 -4.36
N ASP A 174 8.42 -11.10 -3.05
CA ASP A 174 7.57 -12.06 -2.33
C ASP A 174 6.15 -12.10 -2.89
N TYR A 175 5.54 -10.93 -3.13
CA TYR A 175 4.23 -10.83 -3.76
C TYR A 175 4.19 -11.49 -5.15
N SER A 176 5.23 -11.27 -5.96
CA SER A 176 5.32 -11.82 -7.31
C SER A 176 5.43 -13.34 -7.30
N LEU A 177 6.26 -13.89 -6.40
CA LEU A 177 6.40 -15.33 -6.22
C LEU A 177 5.10 -15.99 -5.76
N HIS A 178 4.43 -15.40 -4.77
CA HIS A 178 3.13 -15.89 -4.29
C HIS A 178 2.03 -15.78 -5.37
N PHE A 179 2.05 -14.73 -6.18
CA PHE A 179 1.11 -14.58 -7.29
C PHE A 179 1.30 -15.69 -8.34
N LEU A 180 2.53 -15.98 -8.74
CA LEU A 180 2.85 -17.05 -9.68
C LEU A 180 2.45 -18.43 -9.13
N LYS A 181 2.80 -18.72 -7.88
CA LYS A 181 2.45 -19.98 -7.21
C LYS A 181 0.92 -20.19 -7.19
N ARG A 182 0.14 -19.18 -6.84
CA ARG A 182 -1.33 -19.26 -6.85
C ARG A 182 -1.91 -19.50 -8.25
N ARG A 183 -1.31 -18.89 -9.27
CA ARG A 183 -1.74 -19.10 -10.66
C ARG A 183 -1.49 -20.56 -11.11
N MET A 184 -0.31 -21.09 -10.83
CA MET A 184 0.04 -22.47 -11.14
C MET A 184 -0.85 -23.50 -10.41
N GLN A 185 -1.35 -23.18 -9.22
CA GLN A 185 -2.27 -24.04 -8.46
C GLN A 185 -3.72 -24.01 -8.98
N ARG A 186 -4.12 -22.94 -9.67
CA ARG A 186 -5.47 -22.82 -10.28
C ARG A 186 -5.57 -23.50 -11.64
N ASP A 187 -4.45 -23.68 -12.30
CA ASP A 187 -4.36 -24.30 -13.63
C ASP A 187 -4.14 -25.84 -13.54
N ARG A 188 -4.10 -26.38 -12.31
CA ARG A 188 -4.14 -27.80 -11.97
C ARG A 188 -5.50 -28.19 -11.41
#